data_dafb38d87cd5282a1a5cc359a66e9894
#
_entry.id   dafb38d87cd5282a1a5cc359a66e9894
#
_cell.length_a   1.000
_cell.length_b   1.000
_cell.length_c   1.000
_cell.angle_alpha   90.00
_cell.angle_beta   90.00
_cell.angle_gamma   90.00
#
_symmetry.space_group_name_H-M   'P 1'
#
loop_
_entity.id
_entity.type
_entity.pdbx_description
1 polymer ?
#
loop_
_entity_poly.entity_id
_entity_poly.type
_entity_poly.pdbx_seq_one_letter_code
_entity_poly.pdbx_strand_id
1 'polypeptide(L)'
;MGFLGSTFMKGYALRMKLQAERRLNDVTMEVSRCKRQMSNLQRNLRNQKKYQDTMLSGNYQSKMQALYAGLEKDASGNLTENGQKQYQNMQSSIFLQQQQYQTQKAYAEQAYEDYYTAQLEPLKDLEDRLVTEKSEAEQDRTFWDETYKAYSGMAKEDLNTVIPEANG
;
A
#
# COMPACT_ATOMS: atom_id res chain seq x y z
N MET A 1 16.87 -24.30 -42.47
CA MET A 1 15.47 -24.84 -42.35
C MET A 1 14.73 -24.50 -43.63
N GLY A 2 13.83 -25.38 -44.09
CA GLY A 2 13.05 -25.04 -45.28
C GLY A 2 11.96 -23.99 -44.96
N PHE A 3 11.54 -23.24 -45.96
CA PHE A 3 10.57 -22.12 -45.88
C PHE A 3 9.30 -22.44 -45.03
N LEU A 4 8.77 -23.66 -45.16
CA LEU A 4 7.61 -24.09 -44.36
C LEU A 4 7.93 -24.18 -42.86
N GLY A 5 9.13 -24.62 -42.48
CA GLY A 5 9.56 -24.71 -41.10
C GLY A 5 9.74 -23.34 -40.46
N SER A 6 10.41 -22.40 -41.15
CA SER A 6 10.61 -21.03 -40.65
C SER A 6 9.30 -20.24 -40.54
N THR A 7 8.37 -20.43 -41.48
CA THR A 7 7.05 -19.80 -41.44
C THR A 7 6.20 -20.35 -40.32
N PHE A 8 6.21 -21.67 -40.06
CA PHE A 8 5.50 -22.28 -38.95
C PHE A 8 6.04 -21.75 -37.61
N MET A 9 7.37 -21.74 -37.42
CA MET A 9 8.00 -21.29 -36.20
C MET A 9 7.77 -19.77 -35.95
N LYS A 10 7.73 -18.96 -37.03
CA LYS A 10 7.32 -17.56 -36.96
C LYS A 10 5.89 -17.40 -36.41
N GLY A 11 4.94 -18.18 -36.95
CA GLY A 11 3.54 -18.17 -36.47
C GLY A 11 3.41 -18.59 -35.01
N TYR A 12 4.15 -19.61 -34.60
CA TYR A 12 4.20 -20.04 -33.20
C TYR A 12 4.80 -18.97 -32.29
N ALA A 13 5.94 -18.38 -32.65
CA ALA A 13 6.60 -17.32 -31.88
C ALA A 13 5.69 -16.08 -31.73
N LEU A 14 4.97 -15.71 -32.79
CA LEU A 14 3.98 -14.62 -32.73
C LEU A 14 2.87 -14.90 -31.72
N ARG A 15 2.33 -16.13 -31.74
CA ARG A 15 1.29 -16.53 -30.77
C ARG A 15 1.80 -16.46 -29.34
N MET A 16 3.00 -16.96 -29.07
CA MET A 16 3.62 -16.94 -27.74
C MET A 16 3.93 -15.51 -27.29
N LYS A 17 4.41 -14.64 -28.20
CA LYS A 17 4.61 -13.21 -27.95
C LYS A 17 3.31 -12.54 -27.50
N LEU A 18 2.22 -12.74 -28.24
CA LEU A 18 0.91 -12.15 -27.89
C LEU A 18 0.38 -12.68 -26.54
N GLN A 19 0.65 -13.93 -26.23
CA GLN A 19 0.29 -14.52 -24.94
C GLN A 19 1.10 -13.90 -23.79
N ALA A 20 2.42 -13.71 -23.97
CA ALA A 20 3.29 -13.06 -23.01
C ALA A 20 2.90 -11.58 -22.79
N GLU A 21 2.54 -10.85 -23.86
CA GLU A 21 2.05 -9.47 -23.77
C GLU A 21 0.74 -9.39 -22.95
N ARG A 22 -0.20 -10.31 -23.14
CA ARG A 22 -1.43 -10.38 -22.35
C ARG A 22 -1.13 -10.63 -20.88
N ARG A 23 -0.29 -11.65 -20.60
CA ARG A 23 0.15 -11.94 -19.21
C ARG A 23 0.78 -10.72 -18.53
N LEU A 24 1.69 -10.03 -19.23
CA LEU A 24 2.33 -8.82 -18.71
C LEU A 24 1.31 -7.71 -18.40
N ASN A 25 0.34 -7.49 -19.28
CA ASN A 25 -0.71 -6.50 -19.06
C ASN A 25 -1.57 -6.86 -17.84
N ASP A 26 -1.99 -8.13 -17.72
CA ASP A 26 -2.82 -8.61 -16.61
C ASP A 26 -2.08 -8.43 -15.27
N VAL A 27 -0.84 -8.88 -15.16
CA VAL A 27 -0.03 -8.73 -13.94
C VAL A 27 0.24 -7.25 -13.63
N THR A 28 0.48 -6.42 -14.65
CA THR A 28 0.66 -4.96 -14.45
C THR A 28 -0.60 -4.30 -13.87
N MET A 29 -1.78 -4.72 -14.33
CA MET A 29 -3.06 -4.26 -13.76
C MET A 29 -3.25 -4.74 -12.32
N GLU A 30 -2.86 -5.97 -12.00
CA GLU A 30 -2.95 -6.52 -10.64
C GLU A 30 -1.99 -5.80 -9.66
N VAL A 31 -0.75 -5.52 -10.06
CA VAL A 31 0.19 -4.68 -9.28
C VAL A 31 -0.42 -3.32 -8.98
N SER A 32 -1.01 -2.68 -9.99
CA SER A 32 -1.64 -1.36 -9.84
C SER A 32 -2.86 -1.39 -8.93
N ARG A 33 -3.63 -2.50 -8.95
CA ARG A 33 -4.78 -2.73 -8.06
C ARG A 33 -4.31 -2.93 -6.62
N CYS A 34 -3.30 -3.76 -6.40
CA CYS A 34 -2.70 -4.01 -5.09
C CYS A 34 -2.18 -2.71 -4.46
N LYS A 35 -1.43 -1.90 -5.20
CA LYS A 35 -0.94 -0.59 -4.73
C LYS A 35 -2.07 0.37 -4.35
N ARG A 36 -3.16 0.39 -5.11
CA ARG A 36 -4.34 1.21 -4.76
C ARG A 36 -5.02 0.71 -3.48
N GLN A 37 -5.13 -0.61 -3.30
CA GLN A 37 -5.70 -1.19 -2.07
C GLN A 37 -4.85 -0.83 -0.86
N MET A 38 -3.53 -0.95 -0.95
CA MET A 38 -2.61 -0.55 0.12
C MET A 38 -2.74 0.95 0.46
N SER A 39 -2.76 1.82 -0.53
CA SER A 39 -2.93 3.26 -0.33
C SER A 39 -4.26 3.62 0.33
N ASN A 40 -5.36 2.98 -0.10
CA ASN A 40 -6.67 3.20 0.50
C ASN A 40 -6.72 2.70 1.95
N LEU A 41 -6.15 1.53 2.21
CA LEU A 41 -6.05 0.97 3.57
C LEU A 41 -5.23 1.89 4.48
N GLN A 42 -4.07 2.35 4.04
CA GLN A 42 -3.23 3.29 4.78
C GLN A 42 -3.98 4.59 5.13
N ARG A 43 -4.74 5.13 4.17
CA ARG A 43 -5.54 6.34 4.40
C ARG A 43 -6.65 6.10 5.41
N ASN A 44 -7.36 4.99 5.29
CA ASN A 44 -8.43 4.64 6.23
C ASN A 44 -7.89 4.45 7.65
N LEU A 45 -6.77 3.74 7.78
CA LEU A 45 -6.12 3.53 9.08
C LEU A 45 -5.64 4.83 9.71
N ARG A 46 -5.06 5.76 8.95
CA ARG A 46 -4.69 7.09 9.46
C ARG A 46 -5.90 7.87 9.95
N ASN A 47 -7.01 7.81 9.23
CA ASN A 47 -8.23 8.50 9.63
C ASN A 47 -8.80 7.91 10.93
N GLN A 48 -8.78 6.58 11.09
CA GLN A 48 -9.20 5.91 12.32
C GLN A 48 -8.30 6.31 13.50
N LYS A 49 -6.97 6.30 13.30
CA LYS A 49 -6.03 6.76 14.34
C LYS A 49 -6.33 8.18 14.77
N LYS A 50 -6.46 9.10 13.81
CA LYS A 50 -6.79 10.51 14.09
C LYS A 50 -8.09 10.66 14.87
N TYR A 51 -9.11 9.87 14.51
CA TYR A 51 -10.39 9.90 15.23
C TYR A 51 -10.23 9.41 16.68
N GLN A 52 -9.52 8.30 16.90
CA GLN A 52 -9.24 7.78 18.24
C GLN A 52 -8.43 8.77 19.08
N ASP A 53 -7.38 9.37 18.53
CA ASP A 53 -6.58 10.37 19.22
C ASP A 53 -7.43 11.59 19.63
N THR A 54 -8.32 12.04 18.75
CA THR A 54 -9.24 13.16 19.04
C THR A 54 -10.22 12.78 20.15
N MET A 55 -10.77 11.59 20.14
CA MET A 55 -11.70 11.10 21.19
C MET A 55 -11.01 10.97 22.55
N LEU A 56 -9.82 10.38 22.59
CA LEU A 56 -9.04 10.24 23.82
C LEU A 56 -8.66 11.59 24.40
N SER A 57 -8.17 12.50 23.56
CA SER A 57 -7.81 13.86 23.96
C SER A 57 -9.02 14.65 24.43
N GLY A 58 -10.15 14.57 23.72
CA GLY A 58 -11.40 15.25 24.12
C GLY A 58 -11.94 14.74 25.45
N ASN A 59 -11.92 13.42 25.67
CA ASN A 59 -12.33 12.83 26.96
C ASN A 59 -11.42 13.27 28.10
N TYR A 60 -10.11 13.31 27.88
CA TYR A 60 -9.17 13.79 28.88
C TYR A 60 -9.40 15.27 29.22
N GLN A 61 -9.52 16.13 28.19
CA GLN A 61 -9.79 17.55 28.37
C GLN A 61 -11.12 17.79 29.14
N SER A 62 -12.19 17.08 28.79
CA SER A 62 -13.48 17.19 29.48
C SER A 62 -13.37 16.81 30.95
N LYS A 63 -12.65 15.74 31.29
CA LYS A 63 -12.40 15.32 32.66
C LYS A 63 -11.59 16.38 33.45
N MET A 64 -10.55 16.90 32.81
CA MET A 64 -9.73 17.95 33.40
C MET A 64 -10.54 19.25 33.64
N GLN A 65 -11.34 19.67 32.67
CA GLN A 65 -12.22 20.83 32.81
C GLN A 65 -13.24 20.63 33.96
N ALA A 66 -13.82 19.45 34.08
CA ALA A 66 -14.75 19.14 35.19
C ALA A 66 -14.06 19.24 36.57
N LEU A 67 -12.82 18.74 36.68
CA LEU A 67 -12.02 18.87 37.89
C LEU A 67 -11.75 20.34 38.24
N TYR A 68 -11.32 21.17 37.28
CA TYR A 68 -11.01 22.57 37.49
C TYR A 68 -12.25 23.44 37.68
N ALA A 69 -13.39 23.08 37.13
CA ALA A 69 -14.66 23.82 37.31
C ALA A 69 -15.19 23.78 38.75
N GLY A 70 -14.83 22.70 39.49
CA GLY A 70 -15.21 22.55 40.92
C GLY A 70 -14.38 23.43 41.88
N LEU A 71 -13.36 24.12 41.40
CA LEU A 71 -12.51 24.96 42.26
C LEU A 71 -13.14 26.33 42.55
N GLU A 72 -13.10 26.73 43.83
CA GLU A 72 -13.59 28.03 44.23
C GLU A 72 -12.67 29.17 43.76
N LYS A 73 -13.27 30.15 43.06
CA LYS A 73 -12.58 31.32 42.48
C LYS A 73 -13.22 32.61 42.96
N ASP A 74 -12.40 33.66 43.04
CA ASP A 74 -12.84 35.03 43.30
C ASP A 74 -13.48 35.66 42.06
N ALA A 75 -13.98 36.89 42.22
CA ALA A 75 -14.59 37.66 41.13
C ALA A 75 -13.61 37.97 39.96
N SER A 76 -12.33 37.87 40.21
CA SER A 76 -11.25 38.07 39.19
C SER A 76 -10.81 36.77 38.53
N GLY A 77 -11.40 35.61 38.92
CA GLY A 77 -11.09 34.31 38.39
C GLY A 77 -9.87 33.62 39.04
N ASN A 78 -9.26 34.17 40.06
CA ASN A 78 -8.17 33.59 40.82
C ASN A 78 -8.71 32.62 41.87
N LEU A 79 -7.93 31.58 42.21
CA LEU A 79 -8.31 30.65 43.28
C LEU A 79 -8.35 31.38 44.62
N THR A 80 -9.46 31.21 45.36
CA THR A 80 -9.54 31.61 46.77
C THR A 80 -8.62 30.77 47.65
N GLU A 81 -8.41 31.11 48.90
CA GLU A 81 -7.65 30.30 49.86
C GLU A 81 -8.23 28.86 49.97
N ASN A 82 -9.57 28.79 49.97
CA ASN A 82 -10.28 27.53 49.99
C ASN A 82 -10.12 26.78 48.65
N GLY A 83 -10.17 27.50 47.52
CA GLY A 83 -9.88 26.94 46.19
C GLY A 83 -8.47 26.37 46.07
N GLN A 84 -7.47 27.02 46.71
CA GLN A 84 -6.11 26.48 46.75
C GLN A 84 -6.01 25.19 47.54
N LYS A 85 -6.69 25.08 48.69
CA LYS A 85 -6.78 23.82 49.46
C LYS A 85 -7.49 22.72 48.66
N GLN A 86 -8.58 23.06 47.96
CA GLN A 86 -9.26 22.14 47.06
C GLN A 86 -8.32 21.64 45.95
N TYR A 87 -7.57 22.53 45.32
CA TYR A 87 -6.60 22.16 44.27
C TYR A 87 -5.52 21.23 44.82
N GLN A 88 -4.95 21.47 46.00
CA GLN A 88 -3.99 20.58 46.64
C GLN A 88 -4.54 19.19 46.87
N ASN A 89 -5.78 19.10 47.38
CA ASN A 89 -6.46 17.81 47.59
C ASN A 89 -6.76 17.06 46.27
N MET A 90 -6.90 17.79 45.16
CA MET A 90 -7.16 17.19 43.82
C MET A 90 -5.90 16.82 43.06
N GLN A 91 -4.71 17.22 43.50
CA GLN A 91 -3.46 16.92 42.77
C GLN A 91 -3.26 15.43 42.47
N SER A 92 -3.59 14.54 43.42
CA SER A 92 -3.53 13.08 43.22
C SER A 92 -4.53 12.62 42.17
N SER A 93 -5.74 13.19 42.12
CA SER A 93 -6.74 12.86 41.11
C SER A 93 -6.32 13.35 39.72
N ILE A 94 -5.73 14.55 39.63
CA ILE A 94 -5.18 15.13 38.41
C ILE A 94 -4.05 14.23 37.88
N PHE A 95 -3.12 13.86 38.74
CA PHE A 95 -2.02 12.96 38.40
C PHE A 95 -2.53 11.60 37.90
N LEU A 96 -3.52 11.01 38.59
CA LEU A 96 -4.11 9.75 38.21
C LEU A 96 -4.79 9.84 36.82
N GLN A 97 -5.55 10.89 36.56
CA GLN A 97 -6.16 11.14 35.25
C GLN A 97 -5.12 11.28 34.14
N GLN A 98 -4.05 11.98 34.40
CA GLN A 98 -2.94 12.12 33.44
C GLN A 98 -2.26 10.77 33.16
N GLN A 99 -2.00 9.97 34.20
CA GLN A 99 -1.41 8.65 34.05
C GLN A 99 -2.34 7.71 33.27
N GLN A 100 -3.64 7.72 33.58
CA GLN A 100 -4.64 6.94 32.83
C GLN A 100 -4.70 7.35 31.36
N TYR A 101 -4.67 8.64 31.08
CA TYR A 101 -4.65 9.12 29.68
C TYR A 101 -3.41 8.63 28.92
N GLN A 102 -2.21 8.74 29.51
CA GLN A 102 -0.98 8.26 28.89
C GLN A 102 -1.02 6.75 28.66
N THR A 103 -1.51 5.99 29.63
CA THR A 103 -1.67 4.54 29.50
C THR A 103 -2.66 4.17 28.37
N GLN A 104 -3.81 4.81 28.33
CA GLN A 104 -4.82 4.57 27.29
C GLN A 104 -4.28 4.96 25.90
N LYS A 105 -3.55 6.06 25.82
CA LYS A 105 -2.91 6.49 24.58
C LYS A 105 -1.88 5.47 24.09
N ALA A 106 -0.99 4.99 24.96
CA ALA A 106 0.00 3.99 24.63
C ALA A 106 -0.64 2.67 24.15
N TYR A 107 -1.69 2.19 24.82
CA TYR A 107 -2.46 1.02 24.39
C TYR A 107 -3.12 1.24 23.01
N ALA A 108 -3.72 2.40 22.78
CA ALA A 108 -4.35 2.71 21.50
C ALA A 108 -3.32 2.77 20.36
N GLU A 109 -2.15 3.34 20.61
CA GLU A 109 -1.04 3.38 19.63
C GLU A 109 -0.53 1.99 19.30
N GLN A 110 -0.29 1.15 20.30
CA GLN A 110 0.16 -0.23 20.09
C GLN A 110 -0.88 -1.06 19.33
N ALA A 111 -2.14 -1.02 19.76
CA ALA A 111 -3.23 -1.71 19.07
C ALA A 111 -3.39 -1.25 17.63
N TYR A 112 -3.18 0.03 17.34
CA TYR A 112 -3.20 0.57 16.00
C TYR A 112 -2.02 0.02 15.16
N GLU A 113 -0.80 0.00 15.70
CA GLU A 113 0.39 -0.50 15.00
C GLU A 113 0.26 -1.99 14.69
N ASP A 114 -0.22 -2.79 15.66
CA ASP A 114 -0.45 -4.21 15.47
C ASP A 114 -1.49 -4.47 14.37
N TYR A 115 -2.61 -3.74 14.42
CA TYR A 115 -3.65 -3.84 13.40
C TYR A 115 -3.17 -3.37 12.02
N TYR A 116 -2.45 -2.26 11.96
CA TYR A 116 -1.86 -1.72 10.74
C TYR A 116 -0.90 -2.72 10.09
N THR A 117 0.00 -3.31 10.88
CA THR A 117 0.96 -4.31 10.42
C THR A 117 0.24 -5.55 9.90
N ALA A 118 -0.70 -6.10 10.69
CA ALA A 118 -1.45 -7.28 10.32
C ALA A 118 -2.26 -7.12 9.01
N GLN A 119 -2.75 -5.91 8.71
CA GLN A 119 -3.51 -5.65 7.50
C GLN A 119 -2.61 -5.35 6.28
N LEU A 120 -1.46 -4.72 6.47
CA LEU A 120 -0.57 -4.34 5.37
C LEU A 120 0.40 -5.44 4.96
N GLU A 121 0.84 -6.28 5.89
CA GLU A 121 1.83 -7.32 5.62
C GLU A 121 1.39 -8.28 4.51
N PRO A 122 0.15 -8.83 4.51
CA PRO A 122 -0.31 -9.69 3.42
C PRO A 122 -0.37 -8.99 2.06
N LEU A 123 -0.66 -7.68 2.03
CA LEU A 123 -0.70 -6.91 0.79
C LEU A 123 0.71 -6.61 0.27
N LYS A 124 1.69 -6.41 1.14
CA LYS A 124 3.11 -6.28 0.74
C LYS A 124 3.63 -7.58 0.15
N ASP A 125 3.35 -8.71 0.81
CA ASP A 125 3.74 -10.03 0.30
C ASP A 125 3.09 -10.32 -1.06
N LEU A 126 1.85 -9.88 -1.26
CA LEU A 126 1.18 -9.98 -2.55
C LEU A 126 1.85 -9.08 -3.59
N GLU A 127 2.17 -7.82 -3.22
CA GLU A 127 2.86 -6.90 -4.12
C GLU A 127 4.20 -7.45 -4.57
N ASP A 128 5.02 -7.98 -3.66
CA ASP A 128 6.34 -8.55 -3.95
C ASP A 128 6.24 -9.74 -4.90
N ARG A 129 5.26 -10.63 -4.70
CA ARG A 129 4.98 -11.74 -5.62
C ARG A 129 4.57 -11.24 -7.01
N LEU A 130 3.67 -10.28 -7.08
CA LEU A 130 3.20 -9.71 -8.35
C LEU A 130 4.32 -8.95 -9.08
N VAL A 131 5.22 -8.27 -8.37
CA VAL A 131 6.40 -7.61 -8.96
C VAL A 131 7.35 -8.64 -9.55
N THR A 132 7.58 -9.76 -8.88
CA THR A 132 8.39 -10.87 -9.39
C THR A 132 7.75 -11.47 -10.63
N GLU A 133 6.46 -11.77 -10.60
CA GLU A 133 5.71 -12.32 -11.74
C GLU A 133 5.70 -11.35 -12.94
N LYS A 134 5.63 -10.04 -12.67
CA LYS A 134 5.76 -9.02 -13.73
C LYS A 134 7.13 -9.06 -14.38
N SER A 135 8.20 -9.18 -13.60
CA SER A 135 9.57 -9.31 -14.13
C SER A 135 9.74 -10.54 -15.01
N GLU A 136 9.17 -11.68 -14.60
CA GLU A 136 9.17 -12.90 -15.41
C GLU A 136 8.39 -12.70 -16.72
N ALA A 137 7.21 -12.09 -16.67
CA ALA A 137 6.40 -11.82 -17.84
C ALA A 137 7.09 -10.83 -18.82
N GLU A 138 7.87 -9.86 -18.31
CA GLU A 138 8.69 -8.96 -19.11
C GLU A 138 9.82 -9.72 -19.83
N GLN A 139 10.47 -10.66 -19.14
CA GLN A 139 11.51 -11.54 -19.74
C GLN A 139 10.91 -12.45 -20.81
N ASP A 140 9.79 -13.10 -20.53
CA ASP A 140 9.06 -13.93 -21.48
C ASP A 140 8.69 -13.16 -22.74
N ARG A 141 8.14 -11.96 -22.58
CA ARG A 141 7.80 -11.07 -23.69
C ARG A 141 9.02 -10.75 -24.54
N THR A 142 10.14 -10.38 -23.91
CA THR A 142 11.38 -10.02 -24.60
C THR A 142 11.91 -11.22 -25.36
N PHE A 143 11.98 -12.40 -24.75
CA PHE A 143 12.41 -13.63 -25.38
C PHE A 143 11.57 -13.98 -26.63
N TRP A 144 10.26 -13.90 -26.52
CA TRP A 144 9.37 -14.22 -27.64
C TRP A 144 9.37 -13.14 -28.73
N ASP A 145 9.61 -11.88 -28.39
CA ASP A 145 9.80 -10.81 -29.37
C ASP A 145 11.07 -11.01 -30.20
N GLU A 146 12.19 -11.35 -29.55
CA GLU A 146 13.45 -11.66 -30.21
C GLU A 146 13.34 -12.93 -31.07
N THR A 147 12.72 -13.97 -30.54
CA THR A 147 12.45 -15.23 -31.24
C THR A 147 11.59 -14.99 -32.49
N TYR A 148 10.53 -14.19 -32.38
CA TYR A 148 9.71 -13.81 -33.54
C TYR A 148 10.50 -13.05 -34.61
N LYS A 149 11.35 -12.09 -34.21
CA LYS A 149 12.19 -11.33 -35.12
C LYS A 149 13.17 -12.25 -35.86
N ALA A 150 13.82 -13.18 -35.15
CA ALA A 150 14.74 -14.14 -35.73
C ALA A 150 14.06 -15.01 -36.78
N TYR A 151 12.92 -15.65 -36.47
CA TYR A 151 12.19 -16.48 -37.43
C TYR A 151 11.55 -15.65 -38.56
N SER A 152 11.22 -14.40 -38.32
CA SER A 152 10.74 -13.50 -39.37
C SER A 152 11.83 -13.15 -40.38
N GLY A 153 13.08 -13.01 -39.92
CA GLY A 153 14.27 -12.86 -40.78
C GLY A 153 14.51 -14.10 -41.64
N MET A 154 14.58 -15.28 -40.97
CA MET A 154 14.79 -16.57 -41.65
C MET A 154 13.70 -16.85 -42.71
N ALA A 155 12.44 -16.59 -42.41
CA ALA A 155 11.36 -16.79 -43.36
C ALA A 155 11.46 -15.88 -44.59
N LYS A 156 12.00 -14.66 -44.46
CA LYS A 156 12.27 -13.79 -45.59
C LYS A 156 13.44 -14.28 -46.43
N GLU A 157 14.50 -14.76 -45.80
CA GLU A 157 15.65 -15.33 -46.51
C GLU A 157 15.26 -16.64 -47.24
N ASP A 158 14.51 -17.53 -46.58
CA ASP A 158 14.00 -18.77 -47.22
C ASP A 158 13.08 -18.45 -48.41
N LEU A 159 12.28 -17.38 -48.35
CA LEU A 159 11.42 -16.92 -49.46
C LEU A 159 12.25 -16.45 -50.64
N ASN A 160 13.29 -15.67 -50.38
CA ASN A 160 14.19 -15.11 -51.41
C ASN A 160 14.97 -16.24 -52.12
N THR A 161 15.24 -17.33 -51.41
CA THR A 161 15.93 -18.51 -52.04
C THR A 161 14.98 -19.38 -52.87
N VAL A 162 13.69 -19.40 -52.57
CA VAL A 162 12.67 -20.19 -53.27
C VAL A 162 12.13 -19.45 -54.51
N ILE A 163 12.10 -18.11 -54.47
CA ILE A 163 11.72 -17.25 -55.61
C ILE A 163 12.94 -16.40 -55.92
N PRO A 164 13.90 -16.92 -56.70
CA PRO A 164 14.96 -16.09 -57.24
C PRO A 164 14.31 -14.97 -58.06
N GLU A 165 14.66 -13.76 -57.79
CA GLU A 165 14.16 -12.60 -58.51
C GLU A 165 14.31 -12.87 -60.02
N ALA A 166 13.17 -12.85 -60.72
CA ALA A 166 13.16 -12.82 -62.16
C ALA A 166 13.61 -11.40 -62.61
N ASN A 167 14.90 -11.12 -62.39
CA ASN A 167 15.60 -9.98 -62.93
C ASN A 167 16.34 -10.41 -64.19
N GLY A 168 15.65 -10.37 -65.30
CA GLY A 168 16.14 -10.37 -66.60
C GLY A 168 15.59 -9.17 -67.35
#